data_8bd2925476de7041c7dbef06f59330b0
#
_entry.id   8bd2925476de7041c7dbef06f59330b0
#
_cell.length_a   1.000
_cell.length_b   1.000
_cell.length_c   1.000
_cell.angle_alpha   90.00
_cell.angle_beta   90.00
_cell.angle_gamma   90.00
#
_symmetry.space_group_name_H-M   'P 1'
#
loop_
_entity.id
_entity.type
_entity.pdbx_description
1 polymer ?
#
loop_
_entity_poly.entity_id
_entity_poly.type
_entity_poly.pdbx_seq_one_letter_code
_entity_poly.pdbx_strand_id
1 'polypeptide(L)'
;MTLQEILESVKSGSVSVEEAERILKKESYEEMGYAKLDTSRKARTGFAEVIYCSNKADEHLLNIFERLYREDGEVFGTRASQHQYELVKEKFPEVEYDPISRILKVERKDKKRIGKIAVCSAGTADIPVAEEAAQTAEYFGTNVERIYDVGVSGMHRLFSRLETIQSANCVIAVAGMEGALASVMGGLVSRPVIAVPTSVGYGASMHGLSALLTMINSCANGIAVVNIDNGYGAGYLATQINRLAAGTDEKGN
;
A
#
# COMPACT_ATOMS: atom_id res chain seq x y z
N MET A 1 -22.86 14.47 6.34
CA MET A 1 -22.73 15.90 6.69
C MET A 1 -21.26 16.18 6.96
N THR A 2 -20.71 17.26 6.43
CA THR A 2 -19.36 17.70 6.77
C THR A 2 -19.32 18.28 8.19
N LEU A 3 -18.14 18.36 8.81
CA LEU A 3 -17.97 18.99 10.12
C LEU A 3 -18.54 20.41 10.13
N GLN A 4 -18.35 21.16 9.04
CA GLN A 4 -18.85 22.53 8.89
C GLN A 4 -20.38 22.57 8.85
N GLU A 5 -21.04 21.67 8.12
CA GLU A 5 -22.50 21.55 8.08
C GLU A 5 -23.08 21.18 9.45
N ILE A 6 -22.40 20.32 10.21
CA ILE A 6 -22.82 19.96 11.58
C ILE A 6 -22.71 21.18 12.49
N LEU A 7 -21.59 21.92 12.44
CA LEU A 7 -21.40 23.14 13.25
C LEU A 7 -22.40 24.25 12.90
N GLU A 8 -22.72 24.42 11.61
CA GLU A 8 -23.76 25.36 11.16
C GLU A 8 -25.16 24.96 11.65
N SER A 9 -25.45 23.65 11.63
CA SER A 9 -26.70 23.10 12.14
C SER A 9 -26.85 23.28 13.66
N VAL A 10 -25.75 23.14 14.41
CA VAL A 10 -25.73 23.47 15.86
C VAL A 10 -25.94 24.94 16.08
N LYS A 11 -25.24 25.80 15.33
CA LYS A 11 -25.36 27.28 15.44
C LYS A 11 -26.76 27.75 15.09
N SER A 12 -27.45 27.15 14.14
CA SER A 12 -28.84 27.47 13.76
C SER A 12 -29.88 26.92 14.75
N GLY A 13 -29.47 26.03 15.68
CA GLY A 13 -30.38 25.36 16.61
C GLY A 13 -31.18 24.21 15.97
N SER A 14 -30.86 23.82 14.74
CA SER A 14 -31.53 22.70 14.06
C SER A 14 -31.04 21.32 14.54
N VAL A 15 -29.86 21.27 15.18
CA VAL A 15 -29.26 20.08 15.81
C VAL A 15 -28.77 20.48 17.19
N SER A 16 -29.07 19.67 18.25
CA SER A 16 -28.52 19.94 19.58
C SER A 16 -27.04 19.58 19.67
N VAL A 17 -26.33 20.11 20.67
CA VAL A 17 -24.93 19.79 20.92
C VAL A 17 -24.73 18.31 21.16
N GLU A 18 -25.63 17.67 21.92
CA GLU A 18 -25.60 16.25 22.23
C GLU A 18 -25.83 15.39 20.98
N GLU A 19 -26.74 15.82 20.10
CA GLU A 19 -26.99 15.18 18.81
C GLU A 19 -25.80 15.34 17.87
N ALA A 20 -25.20 16.52 17.80
CA ALA A 20 -23.98 16.77 17.02
C ALA A 20 -22.80 15.92 17.51
N GLU A 21 -22.63 15.82 18.85
CA GLU A 21 -21.61 14.95 19.44
C GLU A 21 -21.86 13.47 19.08
N ARG A 22 -23.13 13.02 19.10
CA ARG A 22 -23.52 11.68 18.71
C ARG A 22 -23.22 11.41 17.24
N ILE A 23 -23.52 12.36 16.34
CA ILE A 23 -23.20 12.28 14.91
C ILE A 23 -21.69 12.18 14.71
N LEU A 24 -20.92 13.05 15.35
CA LEU A 24 -19.45 13.08 15.25
C LEU A 24 -18.79 11.81 15.84
N LYS A 25 -19.32 11.26 16.93
CA LYS A 25 -18.85 10.01 17.52
C LYS A 25 -19.22 8.78 16.67
N LYS A 26 -20.39 8.81 16.03
CA LYS A 26 -20.88 7.72 15.18
C LYS A 26 -20.09 7.58 13.87
N GLU A 27 -19.45 8.66 13.43
CA GLU A 27 -18.70 8.69 12.16
C GLU A 27 -17.25 8.21 12.25
N SER A 28 -16.73 7.81 13.41
CA SER A 28 -15.33 7.39 13.55
C SER A 28 -15.09 5.94 13.12
N TYR A 29 -16.03 5.05 13.35
CA TYR A 29 -16.01 3.65 12.88
C TYR A 29 -17.42 3.07 12.88
N GLU A 30 -17.63 2.03 12.09
CA GLU A 30 -18.85 1.24 12.09
C GLU A 30 -18.64 -0.10 12.81
N GLU A 31 -19.52 -0.41 13.76
CA GLU A 31 -19.47 -1.65 14.53
C GLU A 31 -20.26 -2.75 13.82
N MET A 32 -19.59 -3.83 13.41
CA MET A 32 -20.19 -5.00 12.75
C MET A 32 -20.26 -6.23 13.68
N GLY A 33 -19.94 -6.07 14.98
CA GLY A 33 -19.91 -7.17 15.95
C GLY A 33 -18.60 -7.96 15.91
N TYR A 34 -18.11 -8.32 14.73
CA TYR A 34 -16.84 -9.03 14.53
C TYR A 34 -15.75 -8.13 13.92
N ALA A 35 -16.09 -6.94 13.45
CA ALA A 35 -15.15 -5.96 12.89
C ALA A 35 -15.58 -4.54 13.23
N LYS A 36 -14.64 -3.64 13.31
CA LYS A 36 -14.84 -2.20 13.41
C LYS A 36 -14.23 -1.56 12.18
N LEU A 37 -15.05 -1.10 11.25
CA LEU A 37 -14.59 -0.46 10.03
C LEU A 37 -14.30 1.01 10.29
N ASP A 38 -13.08 1.44 9.99
CA ASP A 38 -12.60 2.81 10.20
C ASP A 38 -13.07 3.73 9.06
N THR A 39 -14.33 4.14 9.11
CA THR A 39 -14.96 4.98 8.08
C THR A 39 -14.34 6.38 8.00
N SER A 40 -13.69 6.85 9.07
CA SER A 40 -13.00 8.15 9.11
C SER A 40 -11.53 8.10 8.66
N ARG A 41 -11.00 6.92 8.32
CA ARG A 41 -9.57 6.72 8.03
C ARG A 41 -9.08 7.62 6.91
N LYS A 42 -9.82 7.71 5.82
CA LYS A 42 -9.45 8.53 4.66
C LYS A 42 -9.32 10.00 5.00
N ALA A 43 -10.26 10.54 5.79
CA ALA A 43 -10.21 11.94 6.25
C ALA A 43 -9.04 12.19 7.20
N ARG A 44 -8.64 11.20 8.01
CA ARG A 44 -7.58 11.32 9.02
C ARG A 44 -6.19 11.04 8.46
N THR A 45 -6.05 10.06 7.56
CA THR A 45 -4.75 9.58 7.06
C THR A 45 -4.51 9.85 5.59
N GLY A 46 -5.52 10.32 4.84
CA GLY A 46 -5.46 10.48 3.38
C GLY A 46 -5.59 9.18 2.59
N PHE A 47 -5.82 8.03 3.27
CA PHE A 47 -5.93 6.71 2.65
C PHE A 47 -7.16 5.98 3.16
N ALA A 48 -7.92 5.39 2.25
CA ALA A 48 -9.06 4.54 2.58
C ALA A 48 -8.63 3.29 3.35
N GLU A 49 -9.58 2.64 4.04
CA GLU A 49 -9.34 1.36 4.68
C GLU A 49 -9.01 0.27 3.66
N VAL A 50 -8.16 -0.69 4.06
CA VAL A 50 -7.71 -1.81 3.23
C VAL A 50 -8.03 -3.13 3.92
N ILE A 51 -8.47 -4.11 3.14
CA ILE A 51 -8.80 -5.43 3.65
C ILE A 51 -7.55 -6.31 3.65
N TYR A 52 -7.13 -6.78 4.81
CA TYR A 52 -6.23 -7.92 4.91
C TYR A 52 -7.03 -9.20 4.74
N CYS A 53 -6.96 -9.82 3.55
CA CYS A 53 -7.84 -10.95 3.18
C CYS A 53 -7.40 -12.28 3.78
N SER A 54 -6.09 -12.47 4.05
CA SER A 54 -5.56 -13.75 4.55
C SER A 54 -6.24 -14.17 5.85
N ASN A 55 -6.63 -15.44 5.90
CA ASN A 55 -7.32 -16.06 7.06
C ASN A 55 -8.64 -15.39 7.48
N LYS A 56 -9.23 -14.54 6.63
CA LYS A 56 -10.54 -13.96 6.88
C LYS A 56 -11.63 -14.93 6.45
N ALA A 57 -12.64 -15.16 7.29
CA ALA A 57 -13.78 -15.98 6.93
C ALA A 57 -14.54 -15.35 5.74
N ASP A 58 -15.06 -16.19 4.86
CA ASP A 58 -15.71 -15.77 3.61
C ASP A 58 -16.84 -14.76 3.84
N GLU A 59 -17.73 -15.04 4.79
CA GLU A 59 -18.82 -14.14 5.16
C GLU A 59 -18.30 -12.77 5.65
N HIS A 60 -17.26 -12.77 6.49
CA HIS A 60 -16.65 -11.54 6.98
C HIS A 60 -16.00 -10.73 5.86
N LEU A 61 -15.32 -11.42 4.92
CA LEU A 61 -14.73 -10.77 3.77
C LEU A 61 -15.77 -10.07 2.91
N LEU A 62 -16.85 -10.80 2.54
CA LEU A 62 -17.94 -10.28 1.72
C LEU A 62 -18.62 -9.07 2.34
N ASN A 63 -18.95 -9.15 3.62
CA ASN A 63 -19.66 -8.07 4.33
C ASN A 63 -18.77 -6.82 4.46
N ILE A 64 -17.48 -6.99 4.77
CA ILE A 64 -16.52 -5.88 4.84
C ILE A 64 -16.33 -5.26 3.45
N PHE A 65 -16.15 -6.10 2.42
CA PHE A 65 -15.98 -5.63 1.04
C PHE A 65 -17.17 -4.81 0.57
N GLU A 66 -18.39 -5.35 0.76
CA GLU A 66 -19.64 -4.67 0.40
C GLU A 66 -19.77 -3.32 1.11
N ARG A 67 -19.41 -3.27 2.39
CA ARG A 67 -19.52 -2.05 3.18
C ARG A 67 -18.57 -0.98 2.71
N LEU A 68 -17.28 -1.31 2.53
CA LEU A 68 -16.27 -0.37 2.02
C LEU A 68 -16.60 0.11 0.60
N TYR A 69 -17.09 -0.81 -0.26
CA TYR A 69 -17.50 -0.46 -1.61
C TYR A 69 -18.68 0.53 -1.64
N ARG A 70 -19.67 0.36 -0.78
CA ARG A 70 -20.80 1.30 -0.67
C ARG A 70 -20.37 2.68 -0.21
N GLU A 71 -19.35 2.77 0.61
CA GLU A 71 -18.89 4.03 1.17
C GLU A 71 -18.00 4.83 0.20
N ASP A 72 -16.98 4.17 -0.36
CA ASP A 72 -15.96 4.82 -1.17
C ASP A 72 -16.11 4.60 -2.68
N GLY A 73 -16.95 3.66 -3.13
CA GLY A 73 -17.07 3.22 -4.53
C GLY A 73 -15.83 2.51 -5.05
N GLU A 74 -14.87 2.22 -4.18
CA GLU A 74 -13.63 1.51 -4.46
C GLU A 74 -13.18 0.71 -3.23
N VAL A 75 -12.54 -0.44 -3.44
CA VAL A 75 -12.02 -1.30 -2.37
C VAL A 75 -10.68 -1.87 -2.76
N PHE A 76 -9.80 -2.02 -1.78
CA PHE A 76 -8.51 -2.67 -1.94
C PHE A 76 -8.33 -3.75 -0.88
N GLY A 77 -8.01 -4.96 -1.33
CA GLY A 77 -7.70 -6.09 -0.48
C GLY A 77 -6.32 -6.66 -0.83
N THR A 78 -5.52 -6.97 0.18
CA THR A 78 -4.23 -7.62 0.02
C THR A 78 -4.27 -9.07 0.45
N ARG A 79 -3.37 -9.90 -0.11
CA ARG A 79 -3.21 -11.32 0.23
C ARG A 79 -4.48 -12.15 0.08
N ALA A 80 -5.29 -11.81 -0.91
CA ALA A 80 -6.46 -12.58 -1.27
C ALA A 80 -6.08 -13.93 -1.90
N SER A 81 -6.96 -14.91 -1.76
CA SER A 81 -6.88 -16.17 -2.48
C SER A 81 -7.76 -16.13 -3.73
N GLN A 82 -7.51 -17.07 -4.66
CA GLN A 82 -8.36 -17.28 -5.84
C GLN A 82 -9.82 -17.55 -5.43
N HIS A 83 -10.04 -18.38 -4.41
CA HIS A 83 -11.36 -18.66 -3.86
C HIS A 83 -12.07 -17.37 -3.38
N GLN A 84 -11.36 -16.52 -2.64
CA GLN A 84 -11.91 -15.25 -2.15
C GLN A 84 -12.26 -14.29 -3.30
N TYR A 85 -11.46 -14.28 -4.37
CA TYR A 85 -11.81 -13.54 -5.58
C TYR A 85 -13.08 -14.05 -6.23
N GLU A 86 -13.20 -15.36 -6.44
CA GLU A 86 -14.40 -15.97 -7.04
C GLU A 86 -15.65 -15.65 -6.23
N LEU A 87 -15.56 -15.76 -4.92
CA LEU A 87 -16.61 -15.42 -3.99
C LEU A 87 -17.06 -13.94 -4.07
N VAL A 88 -16.10 -13.01 -4.13
CA VAL A 88 -16.41 -11.58 -4.24
C VAL A 88 -16.97 -11.25 -5.63
N LYS A 89 -16.45 -11.88 -6.68
CA LYS A 89 -16.86 -11.65 -8.06
C LYS A 89 -18.33 -11.99 -8.34
N GLU A 90 -18.89 -12.94 -7.65
CA GLU A 90 -20.32 -13.28 -7.76
C GLU A 90 -21.24 -12.09 -7.42
N LYS A 91 -20.83 -11.25 -6.46
CA LYS A 91 -21.59 -10.06 -6.06
C LYS A 91 -21.11 -8.76 -6.72
N PHE A 92 -19.83 -8.68 -7.05
CA PHE A 92 -19.15 -7.50 -7.60
C PHE A 92 -18.41 -7.88 -8.90
N PRO A 93 -19.13 -7.95 -10.04
CA PRO A 93 -18.54 -8.39 -11.32
C PRO A 93 -17.36 -7.55 -11.81
N GLU A 94 -17.26 -6.29 -11.35
CA GLU A 94 -16.18 -5.35 -11.66
C GLU A 94 -14.88 -5.58 -10.87
N VAL A 95 -14.89 -6.50 -9.89
CA VAL A 95 -13.71 -6.77 -9.10
C VAL A 95 -12.57 -7.36 -9.95
N GLU A 96 -11.40 -6.85 -9.77
CA GLU A 96 -10.16 -7.32 -10.39
C GLU A 96 -9.33 -8.12 -9.37
N TYR A 97 -8.63 -9.13 -9.84
CA TYR A 97 -7.70 -9.92 -9.04
C TYR A 97 -6.41 -10.17 -9.79
N ASP A 98 -5.30 -9.89 -9.16
CA ASP A 98 -3.99 -10.28 -9.66
C ASP A 98 -3.45 -11.47 -8.85
N PRO A 99 -3.28 -12.65 -9.47
CA PRO A 99 -2.80 -13.84 -8.77
C PRO A 99 -1.32 -13.75 -8.36
N ILE A 100 -0.52 -12.85 -8.95
CA ILE A 100 0.89 -12.64 -8.62
C ILE A 100 1.01 -11.90 -7.30
N SER A 101 0.45 -10.71 -7.19
CA SER A 101 0.46 -9.90 -5.97
C SER A 101 -0.59 -10.32 -4.95
N ARG A 102 -1.58 -11.12 -5.37
CA ARG A 102 -2.76 -11.50 -4.58
C ARG A 102 -3.59 -10.30 -4.13
N ILE A 103 -3.63 -9.27 -4.97
CA ILE A 103 -4.45 -8.09 -4.75
C ILE A 103 -5.83 -8.30 -5.36
N LEU A 104 -6.84 -7.95 -4.58
CA LEU A 104 -8.25 -7.95 -4.92
C LEU A 104 -8.75 -6.52 -4.82
N LYS A 105 -9.25 -5.93 -5.92
CA LYS A 105 -9.63 -4.51 -5.90
C LYS A 105 -10.80 -4.18 -6.82
N VAL A 106 -11.52 -3.12 -6.46
CA VAL A 106 -12.30 -2.28 -7.36
C VAL A 106 -11.69 -0.89 -7.31
N GLU A 107 -11.27 -0.36 -8.45
CA GLU A 107 -10.63 0.95 -8.56
C GLU A 107 -11.40 1.85 -9.51
N ARG A 108 -11.57 3.13 -9.16
CA ARG A 108 -12.20 4.11 -10.05
C ARG A 108 -11.32 4.38 -11.28
N LYS A 109 -11.94 4.37 -12.46
CA LYS A 109 -11.24 4.53 -13.75
C LYS A 109 -10.64 5.94 -13.97
N ASP A 110 -11.18 6.95 -13.31
CA ASP A 110 -10.77 8.36 -13.42
C ASP A 110 -9.73 8.79 -12.39
N LYS A 111 -9.16 7.84 -11.64
CA LYS A 111 -8.18 8.13 -10.59
C LYS A 111 -6.91 8.76 -11.17
N LYS A 112 -6.63 9.98 -10.73
CA LYS A 112 -5.40 10.69 -11.08
C LYS A 112 -4.22 10.14 -10.30
N ARG A 113 -3.11 9.90 -10.99
CA ARG A 113 -1.84 9.51 -10.39
C ARG A 113 -0.83 10.65 -10.54
N ILE A 114 -0.08 10.91 -9.47
CA ILE A 114 0.87 12.02 -9.39
C ILE A 114 2.26 11.50 -9.06
N GLY A 115 3.26 12.34 -9.33
CA GLY A 115 4.67 12.02 -9.06
C GLY A 115 5.08 10.68 -9.67
N LYS A 116 6.15 10.08 -9.12
CA LYS A 116 6.66 8.79 -9.58
C LYS A 116 7.51 8.12 -8.52
N ILE A 117 7.33 6.81 -8.32
CA ILE A 117 8.24 5.96 -7.55
C ILE A 117 8.80 4.85 -8.43
N ALA A 118 9.94 4.30 -8.04
CA ALA A 118 10.51 3.11 -8.67
C ALA A 118 10.37 1.90 -7.73
N VAL A 119 9.87 0.77 -8.26
CA VAL A 119 9.80 -0.51 -7.54
C VAL A 119 10.77 -1.48 -8.22
N CYS A 120 11.80 -1.88 -7.48
CA CYS A 120 12.87 -2.72 -7.96
C CYS A 120 12.86 -4.08 -7.27
N SER A 121 12.86 -5.20 -8.00
CA SER A 121 13.04 -6.54 -7.45
C SER A 121 14.43 -7.09 -7.74
N ALA A 122 15.03 -7.80 -6.77
CA ALA A 122 16.33 -8.46 -6.96
C ALA A 122 16.22 -9.63 -7.93
N GLY A 123 15.28 -10.52 -7.72
CA GLY A 123 15.02 -11.65 -8.58
C GLY A 123 13.56 -11.77 -8.99
N THR A 124 13.28 -12.73 -9.90
CA THR A 124 11.91 -13.00 -10.35
C THR A 124 11.03 -13.58 -9.25
N ALA A 125 11.62 -14.27 -8.29
CA ALA A 125 10.89 -14.81 -7.13
C ALA A 125 10.41 -13.72 -6.16
N ASP A 126 10.99 -12.53 -6.21
CA ASP A 126 10.60 -11.37 -5.39
C ASP A 126 9.44 -10.57 -6.02
N ILE A 127 9.09 -10.85 -7.29
CA ILE A 127 8.05 -10.13 -8.04
C ILE A 127 6.70 -10.10 -7.32
N PRO A 128 6.22 -11.16 -6.66
CA PRO A 128 4.93 -11.09 -5.96
C PRO A 128 4.86 -9.98 -4.90
N VAL A 129 5.92 -9.80 -4.14
CA VAL A 129 6.02 -8.74 -3.12
C VAL A 129 6.23 -7.36 -3.77
N ALA A 130 7.01 -7.31 -4.83
CA ALA A 130 7.21 -6.08 -5.61
C ALA A 130 5.92 -5.61 -6.28
N GLU A 131 5.11 -6.51 -6.84
CA GLU A 131 3.80 -6.20 -7.40
C GLU A 131 2.78 -5.77 -6.33
N GLU A 132 2.79 -6.39 -5.13
CA GLU A 132 1.99 -5.91 -4.02
C GLU A 132 2.33 -4.45 -3.69
N ALA A 133 3.61 -4.08 -3.65
CA ALA A 133 4.04 -2.71 -3.41
C ALA A 133 3.63 -1.76 -4.56
N ALA A 134 3.86 -2.16 -5.80
CA ALA A 134 3.56 -1.38 -6.99
C ALA A 134 2.05 -1.08 -7.10
N GLN A 135 1.21 -2.11 -7.02
CA GLN A 135 -0.24 -1.95 -7.13
C GLN A 135 -0.84 -1.21 -5.94
N THR A 136 -0.27 -1.35 -4.73
CA THR A 136 -0.66 -0.53 -3.59
C THR A 136 -0.41 0.95 -3.84
N ALA A 137 0.77 1.30 -4.33
CA ALA A 137 1.10 2.69 -4.64
C ALA A 137 0.24 3.26 -5.78
N GLU A 138 -0.02 2.48 -6.82
CA GLU A 138 -0.92 2.86 -7.92
C GLU A 138 -2.35 3.08 -7.44
N TYR A 139 -2.87 2.19 -6.61
CA TYR A 139 -4.21 2.32 -6.03
C TYR A 139 -4.34 3.61 -5.21
N PHE A 140 -3.30 4.00 -4.51
CA PHE A 140 -3.28 5.25 -3.75
C PHE A 140 -2.84 6.49 -4.55
N GLY A 141 -2.78 6.40 -5.88
CA GLY A 141 -2.62 7.56 -6.78
C GLY A 141 -1.18 7.93 -7.09
N THR A 142 -0.25 6.98 -7.11
CA THR A 142 1.16 7.19 -7.49
C THR A 142 1.46 6.55 -8.84
N ASN A 143 2.24 7.21 -9.71
CA ASN A 143 2.80 6.56 -10.88
C ASN A 143 3.97 5.66 -10.47
N VAL A 144 4.02 4.45 -11.03
CA VAL A 144 5.01 3.44 -10.66
C VAL A 144 5.82 2.96 -11.86
N GLU A 145 7.14 3.03 -11.73
CA GLU A 145 8.09 2.38 -12.64
C GLU A 145 8.49 1.02 -12.07
N ARG A 146 8.17 -0.05 -12.79
CA ARG A 146 8.52 -1.42 -12.43
C ARG A 146 9.87 -1.79 -13.04
N ILE A 147 10.84 -2.15 -12.20
CA ILE A 147 12.21 -2.48 -12.60
C ILE A 147 12.60 -3.81 -11.94
N TYR A 148 12.25 -4.89 -12.60
CA TYR A 148 12.38 -6.23 -12.04
C TYR A 148 13.65 -6.95 -12.51
N ASP A 149 14.08 -7.93 -11.69
CA ASP A 149 15.24 -8.79 -11.93
C ASP A 149 16.55 -7.98 -12.09
N VAL A 150 16.80 -7.03 -11.19
CA VAL A 150 17.99 -6.18 -11.14
C VAL A 150 18.88 -6.49 -9.94
N GLY A 151 18.92 -7.75 -9.51
CA GLY A 151 19.72 -8.22 -8.39
C GLY A 151 21.22 -8.04 -8.58
N VAL A 152 21.93 -8.07 -7.45
CA VAL A 152 23.38 -7.79 -7.39
C VAL A 152 24.24 -8.81 -8.13
N SER A 153 23.74 -10.00 -8.44
CA SER A 153 24.42 -10.99 -9.27
C SER A 153 24.63 -10.54 -10.72
N GLY A 154 23.91 -9.48 -11.15
CA GLY A 154 24.04 -8.92 -12.49
C GLY A 154 23.89 -7.41 -12.48
N MET A 155 24.83 -6.69 -11.85
CA MET A 155 24.82 -5.24 -11.65
C MET A 155 24.61 -4.44 -12.94
N HIS A 156 25.02 -4.96 -14.09
CA HIS A 156 24.82 -4.31 -15.40
C HIS A 156 23.34 -4.08 -15.70
N ARG A 157 22.44 -4.97 -15.24
CA ARG A 157 20.98 -4.83 -15.39
C ARG A 157 20.46 -3.64 -14.57
N LEU A 158 20.95 -3.49 -13.34
CA LEU A 158 20.64 -2.35 -12.48
C LEU A 158 21.13 -1.04 -13.09
N PHE A 159 22.40 -0.99 -13.52
CA PHE A 159 22.99 0.21 -14.11
C PHE A 159 22.29 0.64 -15.40
N SER A 160 21.80 -0.29 -16.21
CA SER A 160 21.04 0.06 -17.42
C SER A 160 19.71 0.79 -17.14
N ARG A 161 19.22 0.76 -15.91
CA ARG A 161 17.98 1.40 -15.47
C ARG A 161 18.21 2.55 -14.46
N LEU A 162 19.47 2.88 -14.19
CA LEU A 162 19.84 3.79 -13.09
C LEU A 162 19.23 5.19 -13.25
N GLU A 163 19.23 5.75 -14.45
CA GLU A 163 18.64 7.05 -14.73
C GLU A 163 17.13 7.08 -14.41
N THR A 164 16.40 6.03 -14.81
CA THR A 164 14.97 5.86 -14.49
C THR A 164 14.76 5.81 -12.97
N ILE A 165 15.60 5.05 -12.26
CA ILE A 165 15.52 4.90 -10.79
C ILE A 165 15.78 6.24 -10.10
N GLN A 166 16.81 6.96 -10.51
CA GLN A 166 17.19 8.26 -9.92
C GLN A 166 16.16 9.37 -10.16
N SER A 167 15.33 9.23 -11.20
CA SER A 167 14.25 10.18 -11.50
C SER A 167 13.00 10.01 -10.62
N ALA A 168 12.95 8.95 -9.81
CA ALA A 168 11.82 8.68 -8.90
C ALA A 168 11.93 9.51 -7.61
N ASN A 169 10.80 9.82 -6.98
CA ASN A 169 10.74 10.52 -5.69
C ASN A 169 11.08 9.61 -4.50
N CYS A 170 10.88 8.30 -4.66
CA CYS A 170 11.21 7.27 -3.70
C CYS A 170 11.48 5.96 -4.44
N VAL A 171 12.35 5.12 -3.89
CA VAL A 171 12.69 3.80 -4.44
C VAL A 171 12.26 2.72 -3.46
N ILE A 172 11.58 1.69 -3.94
CA ILE A 172 11.31 0.46 -3.19
C ILE A 172 12.26 -0.61 -3.70
N ALA A 173 13.08 -1.18 -2.81
CA ALA A 173 14.04 -2.25 -3.12
C ALA A 173 13.59 -3.56 -2.45
N VAL A 174 13.11 -4.50 -3.25
CA VAL A 174 12.55 -5.78 -2.79
C VAL A 174 13.58 -6.89 -3.05
N ALA A 175 14.02 -7.58 -2.00
CA ALA A 175 15.04 -8.62 -2.11
C ALA A 175 14.93 -9.68 -1.02
N GLY A 176 15.03 -10.95 -1.43
CA GLY A 176 15.29 -12.08 -0.55
C GLY A 176 16.77 -12.40 -0.40
N MET A 177 17.10 -13.67 -0.13
CA MET A 177 18.44 -14.17 0.06
C MET A 177 19.19 -13.38 1.14
N GLU A 178 20.23 -12.61 0.76
CA GLU A 178 21.04 -11.76 1.64
C GLU A 178 20.59 -10.29 1.67
N GLY A 179 19.62 -9.89 0.82
CA GLY A 179 19.05 -8.55 0.85
C GLY A 179 19.94 -7.40 0.36
N ALA A 180 21.02 -7.68 -0.36
CA ALA A 180 22.06 -6.70 -0.71
C ALA A 180 21.58 -5.58 -1.63
N LEU A 181 20.53 -5.80 -2.44
CA LEU A 181 20.02 -4.79 -3.39
C LEU A 181 19.69 -3.46 -2.71
N ALA A 182 19.12 -3.47 -1.51
CA ALA A 182 18.74 -2.26 -0.79
C ALA A 182 19.98 -1.40 -0.46
N SER A 183 21.08 -2.03 0.01
CA SER A 183 22.31 -1.32 0.31
C SER A 183 22.95 -0.71 -0.94
N VAL A 184 22.94 -1.43 -2.05
CA VAL A 184 23.44 -0.92 -3.33
C VAL A 184 22.61 0.27 -3.81
N MET A 185 21.28 0.16 -3.73
CA MET A 185 20.37 1.26 -4.09
C MET A 185 20.62 2.50 -3.24
N GLY A 186 20.77 2.34 -1.92
CA GLY A 186 21.06 3.45 -1.01
C GLY A 186 22.35 4.19 -1.34
N GLY A 187 23.33 3.49 -1.92
CA GLY A 187 24.57 4.10 -2.41
C GLY A 187 24.50 4.78 -3.79
N LEU A 188 23.45 4.49 -4.57
CA LEU A 188 23.31 4.95 -5.95
C LEU A 188 22.29 6.07 -6.15
N VAL A 189 21.40 6.30 -5.18
CA VAL A 189 20.31 7.27 -5.31
C VAL A 189 20.36 8.32 -4.20
N SER A 190 19.89 9.53 -4.50
CA SER A 190 19.73 10.61 -3.52
C SER A 190 18.33 10.68 -2.91
N ARG A 191 17.51 9.69 -3.20
CA ARG A 191 16.11 9.62 -2.76
C ARG A 191 15.95 8.59 -1.64
N PRO A 192 14.91 8.69 -0.79
CA PRO A 192 14.63 7.66 0.20
C PRO A 192 14.46 6.28 -0.42
N VAL A 193 15.06 5.27 0.19
CA VAL A 193 14.94 3.86 -0.20
C VAL A 193 14.12 3.12 0.85
N ILE A 194 13.05 2.47 0.42
CA ILE A 194 12.28 1.57 1.27
C ILE A 194 12.72 0.15 0.95
N ALA A 195 13.38 -0.48 1.87
CA ALA A 195 13.87 -1.85 1.74
C ALA A 195 12.80 -2.85 2.21
N VAL A 196 12.48 -3.80 1.35
CA VAL A 196 11.51 -4.86 1.61
C VAL A 196 12.24 -6.20 1.58
N PRO A 197 12.57 -6.78 2.74
CA PRO A 197 13.07 -8.13 2.79
C PRO A 197 11.96 -9.09 2.36
N THR A 198 12.30 -10.14 1.60
CA THR A 198 11.34 -11.19 1.26
C THR A 198 11.72 -12.52 1.91
N SER A 199 10.73 -13.39 2.08
CA SER A 199 10.95 -14.76 2.56
C SER A 199 11.60 -15.68 1.52
N VAL A 200 11.89 -15.15 0.33
CA VAL A 200 12.58 -15.85 -0.76
C VAL A 200 13.99 -16.20 -0.34
N GLY A 201 14.34 -17.48 -0.43
CA GLY A 201 15.66 -17.99 -0.09
C GLY A 201 15.61 -19.40 0.46
N TYR A 202 16.78 -19.91 0.85
CA TYR A 202 16.95 -21.25 1.42
C TYR A 202 18.07 -21.27 2.47
N GLY A 203 18.17 -22.37 3.21
CA GLY A 203 19.25 -22.56 4.20
C GLY A 203 19.28 -21.43 5.25
N ALA A 204 20.38 -20.72 5.33
CA ALA A 204 20.61 -19.66 6.30
C ALA A 204 19.79 -18.39 6.06
N SER A 205 18.97 -18.32 4.98
CA SER A 205 18.07 -17.18 4.78
C SER A 205 16.96 -17.10 5.84
N MET A 206 16.64 -18.22 6.50
CA MET A 206 15.68 -18.33 7.61
C MET A 206 14.37 -17.55 7.31
N HIS A 207 13.75 -17.85 6.15
CA HIS A 207 12.50 -17.20 5.69
C HIS A 207 12.55 -15.66 5.68
N GLY A 208 13.67 -15.10 5.21
CA GLY A 208 13.84 -13.66 5.04
C GLY A 208 14.51 -12.95 6.22
N LEU A 209 14.84 -13.67 7.31
CA LEU A 209 15.53 -13.06 8.45
C LEU A 209 16.93 -12.55 8.06
N SER A 210 17.68 -13.28 7.22
CA SER A 210 18.97 -12.83 6.71
C SER A 210 18.85 -11.52 5.93
N ALA A 211 17.89 -11.43 5.02
CA ALA A 211 17.62 -10.21 4.26
C ALA A 211 17.25 -9.03 5.19
N LEU A 212 16.35 -9.27 6.15
CA LEU A 212 15.94 -8.27 7.14
C LEU A 212 17.13 -7.74 7.94
N LEU A 213 17.95 -8.62 8.48
CA LEU A 213 19.13 -8.25 9.29
C LEU A 213 20.15 -7.48 8.44
N THR A 214 20.40 -7.88 7.20
CA THR A 214 21.28 -7.15 6.28
C THR A 214 20.77 -5.74 6.01
N MET A 215 19.48 -5.61 5.71
CA MET A 215 18.88 -4.31 5.39
C MET A 215 18.89 -3.36 6.62
N ILE A 216 18.57 -3.85 7.81
CA ILE A 216 18.60 -3.05 9.04
C ILE A 216 20.03 -2.62 9.41
N ASN A 217 21.04 -3.47 9.14
CA ASN A 217 22.44 -3.20 9.43
C ASN A 217 23.19 -2.54 8.25
N SER A 218 22.48 -2.08 7.24
CA SER A 218 23.11 -1.42 6.09
C SER A 218 23.84 -0.15 6.50
N CYS A 219 25.07 0.03 6.00
CA CYS A 219 25.82 1.27 6.18
C CYS A 219 25.42 2.39 5.21
N ALA A 220 24.59 2.08 4.19
CA ALA A 220 24.07 3.08 3.28
C ALA A 220 22.96 3.90 3.97
N ASN A 221 23.10 5.22 3.93
CA ASN A 221 22.13 6.12 4.55
C ASN A 221 20.87 6.30 3.70
N GLY A 222 19.76 6.70 4.34
CA GLY A 222 18.50 6.97 3.64
C GLY A 222 17.67 5.73 3.35
N ILE A 223 17.95 4.59 4.01
CA ILE A 223 17.19 3.35 3.92
C ILE A 223 16.24 3.24 5.12
N ALA A 224 14.96 2.98 4.86
CA ALA A 224 13.98 2.56 5.83
C ALA A 224 13.54 1.12 5.52
N VAL A 225 13.48 0.26 6.53
CA VAL A 225 13.17 -1.16 6.34
C VAL A 225 11.75 -1.46 6.83
N VAL A 226 10.96 -2.13 6.01
CA VAL A 226 9.64 -2.66 6.41
C VAL A 226 9.75 -4.14 6.79
N ASN A 227 8.65 -4.72 7.27
CA ASN A 227 8.63 -6.13 7.64
C ASN A 227 8.84 -7.06 6.44
N ILE A 228 9.21 -8.32 6.70
CA ILE A 228 9.35 -9.37 5.67
C ILE A 228 8.03 -9.52 4.90
N ASP A 229 8.14 -9.60 3.56
CA ASP A 229 7.01 -9.71 2.62
C ASP A 229 5.96 -8.60 2.73
N ASN A 230 6.30 -7.43 3.25
CA ASN A 230 5.37 -6.33 3.42
C ASN A 230 5.41 -5.34 2.24
N GLY A 231 5.03 -5.82 1.06
CA GLY A 231 4.89 -4.98 -0.15
C GLY A 231 3.86 -3.87 0.06
N TYR A 232 2.72 -4.19 0.66
CA TYR A 232 1.68 -3.21 0.99
C TYR A 232 2.22 -2.03 1.81
N GLY A 233 2.91 -2.31 2.92
CA GLY A 233 3.47 -1.25 3.78
C GLY A 233 4.49 -0.39 3.05
N ALA A 234 5.31 -0.99 2.18
CA ALA A 234 6.26 -0.26 1.36
C ALA A 234 5.58 0.65 0.33
N GLY A 235 4.57 0.15 -0.39
CA GLY A 235 3.79 0.93 -1.35
C GLY A 235 3.05 2.09 -0.70
N TYR A 236 2.49 1.86 0.49
CA TYR A 236 1.83 2.89 1.29
C TYR A 236 2.81 4.01 1.70
N LEU A 237 3.94 3.65 2.32
CA LEU A 237 4.97 4.62 2.76
C LEU A 237 5.58 5.37 1.58
N ALA A 238 5.88 4.68 0.47
CA ALA A 238 6.39 5.32 -0.74
C ALA A 238 5.40 6.33 -1.33
N THR A 239 4.11 6.03 -1.26
CA THR A 239 3.06 6.97 -1.69
C THR A 239 3.03 8.22 -0.81
N GLN A 240 3.18 8.10 0.50
CA GLN A 240 3.27 9.26 1.40
C GLN A 240 4.47 10.14 1.04
N ILE A 241 5.66 9.54 0.85
CA ILE A 241 6.87 10.26 0.44
C ILE A 241 6.67 10.94 -0.92
N ASN A 242 6.07 10.23 -1.88
CA ASN A 242 5.79 10.75 -3.21
C ASN A 242 4.85 11.95 -3.19
N ARG A 243 3.80 11.91 -2.38
CA ARG A 243 2.85 13.05 -2.20
C ARG A 243 3.55 14.27 -1.63
N LEU A 244 4.38 14.13 -0.60
CA LEU A 244 5.18 15.21 -0.04
C LEU A 244 6.13 15.82 -1.09
N ALA A 245 6.80 14.98 -1.88
CA ALA A 245 7.73 15.43 -2.92
C ALA A 245 7.02 16.10 -4.12
N ALA A 246 5.81 15.67 -4.45
CA ALA A 246 5.03 16.24 -5.53
C ALA A 246 4.30 17.55 -5.14
N GLY A 247 4.38 17.97 -3.88
CA GLY A 247 3.78 19.22 -3.39
C GLY A 247 2.25 19.16 -3.26
N THR A 248 1.68 17.98 -3.14
CA THR A 248 0.26 17.81 -2.84
C THR A 248 0.08 17.65 -1.35
N ASP A 249 0.10 18.76 -0.63
CA ASP A 249 -0.44 18.79 0.72
C ASP A 249 -1.94 18.46 0.67
N GLU A 250 -2.38 17.58 1.57
CA GLU A 250 -3.73 17.02 1.65
C GLU A 250 -4.80 18.05 2.10
N LYS A 251 -4.74 19.24 1.57
CA LYS A 251 -5.88 20.17 1.66
C LYS A 251 -6.63 20.10 0.33
N GLY A 252 -7.46 19.10 0.33
CA GLY A 252 -8.27 18.59 -0.72
C GLY A 252 -8.91 19.58 -1.68
N ASN A 253 -8.99 19.16 -2.88
CA ASN A 253 -10.19 19.32 -3.70
C ASN A 253 -10.83 17.96 -3.86
#